data_537a66739bc750e18715b5aef50126ed
#
_entry.id   537a66739bc750e18715b5aef50126ed
#
_cell.length_a   1.000
_cell.length_b   1.000
_cell.length_c   1.000
_cell.angle_alpha   90.00
_cell.angle_beta   90.00
_cell.angle_gamma   90.00
#
_symmetry.space_group_name_H-M   'P 1'
#
loop_
_entity.id
_entity.type
_entity.pdbx_description
1 polymer ?
#
loop_
_entity_poly.entity_id
_entity_poly.type
_entity_poly.pdbx_seq_one_letter_code
_entity_poly.pdbx_strand_id
1 'polypeptide(L)'
;MESFLQIDGLSKSFGDRVIFDGLSLNINQGEKVGLIARNGQGKSTLLDVIAGKADYRSGTITFRRGIRTAYLVQTPVFPKGANVLTACCPESDDEKLLRARQLLTKLGVPDFDKPIDQLSGGQAKRVALAQALMQEPDFLILDEPTNHLDVEVTEWLEDYLTASRLTLFMVTHDRYLLDRVCNRIIEIDDFRAYSYISR
;
A
#
# COMPACT_ATOMS: atom_id res chain seq x y z
N MET A 1 16.77 6.63 14.30
CA MET A 1 15.64 6.82 13.36
C MET A 1 14.37 6.45 14.10
N GLU A 2 13.30 7.23 13.91
CA GLU A 2 12.03 6.94 14.61
C GLU A 2 11.25 5.89 13.84
N SER A 3 10.74 4.86 14.54
CA SER A 3 9.93 3.81 13.93
C SER A 3 8.50 4.29 13.68
N PHE A 4 7.99 4.10 12.46
CA PHE A 4 6.59 4.38 12.09
C PHE A 4 5.71 3.16 12.30
N LEU A 5 6.25 1.96 12.05
CA LEU A 5 5.60 0.69 12.31
C LEU A 5 6.59 -0.24 13.00
N GLN A 6 6.15 -0.86 14.07
CA GLN A 6 6.88 -1.91 14.77
C GLN A 6 5.97 -3.12 14.98
N ILE A 7 6.46 -4.27 14.58
CA ILE A 7 5.83 -5.57 14.79
C ILE A 7 6.78 -6.43 15.59
N ASP A 8 6.33 -6.93 16.72
CA ASP A 8 7.12 -7.75 17.64
C ASP A 8 6.42 -9.08 17.89
N GLY A 9 7.08 -10.16 17.54
CA GLY A 9 6.67 -11.54 17.87
C GLY A 9 5.30 -11.94 17.32
N LEU A 10 4.91 -11.42 16.14
CA LEU A 10 3.61 -11.68 15.53
C LEU A 10 3.46 -13.16 15.17
N SER A 11 2.39 -13.79 15.66
CA SER A 11 2.02 -15.15 15.30
C SER A 11 0.59 -15.23 14.80
N LYS A 12 0.37 -15.95 13.70
CA LYS A 12 -0.91 -16.14 13.03
C LYS A 12 -1.01 -17.51 12.43
N SER A 13 -2.17 -18.14 12.59
CA SER A 13 -2.50 -19.43 11.95
C SER A 13 -3.94 -19.41 11.42
N PHE A 14 -4.20 -20.24 10.41
CA PHE A 14 -5.53 -20.59 9.95
C PHE A 14 -5.73 -22.09 10.15
N GLY A 15 -6.47 -22.47 11.20
CA GLY A 15 -6.52 -23.86 11.65
C GLY A 15 -5.11 -24.35 11.99
N ASP A 16 -4.72 -25.48 11.42
CA ASP A 16 -3.39 -26.08 11.64
C ASP A 16 -2.28 -25.43 10.78
N ARG A 17 -2.63 -24.56 9.85
CA ARG A 17 -1.66 -23.90 8.97
C ARG A 17 -1.08 -22.67 9.64
N VAL A 18 0.19 -22.75 10.03
CA VAL A 18 0.97 -21.60 10.53
C VAL A 18 1.28 -20.66 9.36
N ILE A 19 1.05 -19.36 9.57
CA ILE A 19 1.39 -18.29 8.61
C ILE A 19 2.60 -17.51 9.12
N PHE A 20 2.59 -17.10 10.39
CA PHE A 20 3.72 -16.45 11.07
C PHE A 20 3.95 -17.10 12.42
N ASP A 21 5.21 -17.22 12.81
CA ASP A 21 5.64 -17.73 14.10
C ASP A 21 6.74 -16.83 14.67
N GLY A 22 6.34 -15.86 15.47
CA GLY A 22 7.26 -14.89 16.06
C GLY A 22 7.85 -13.88 15.07
N LEU A 23 7.10 -13.52 14.00
CA LEU A 23 7.53 -12.54 13.01
C LEU A 23 7.75 -11.18 13.67
N SER A 24 8.95 -10.60 13.48
CA SER A 24 9.27 -9.25 13.93
C SER A 24 9.88 -8.44 12.81
N LEU A 25 9.41 -7.21 12.65
CA LEU A 25 9.95 -6.24 11.69
C LEU A 25 9.64 -4.82 12.15
N ASN A 26 10.41 -3.87 11.66
CA ASN A 26 10.15 -2.46 11.87
C ASN A 26 10.32 -1.66 10.58
N ILE A 27 9.62 -0.56 10.47
CA ILE A 27 9.76 0.41 9.37
C ILE A 27 9.96 1.79 9.98
N ASN A 28 11.08 2.43 9.63
CA ASN A 28 11.45 3.72 10.17
C ASN A 28 11.03 4.84 9.23
N GLN A 29 10.92 6.04 9.79
CA GLN A 29 10.62 7.25 9.04
C GLN A 29 11.57 7.43 7.85
N GLY A 30 11.01 7.66 6.66
CA GLY A 30 11.75 7.87 5.42
C GLY A 30 12.26 6.60 4.74
N GLU A 31 12.08 5.42 5.35
CA GLU A 31 12.39 4.16 4.67
C GLU A 31 11.35 3.85 3.59
N LYS A 32 11.84 3.29 2.49
CA LYS A 32 11.03 2.71 1.42
C LYS A 32 11.30 1.21 1.38
N VAL A 33 10.39 0.46 1.99
CA VAL A 33 10.57 -0.96 2.26
C VAL A 33 9.71 -1.78 1.31
N GLY A 34 10.37 -2.69 0.57
CA GLY A 34 9.70 -3.71 -0.22
C GLY A 34 9.58 -5.02 0.55
N LEU A 35 8.41 -5.63 0.53
CA LEU A 35 8.17 -6.96 1.08
C LEU A 35 8.10 -7.99 -0.02
N ILE A 36 8.95 -8.99 0.06
CA ILE A 36 8.93 -10.16 -0.80
C ILE A 36 8.66 -11.42 0.02
N ALA A 37 7.95 -12.34 -0.57
CA ALA A 37 7.73 -13.68 -0.03
C ALA A 37 7.23 -14.59 -1.14
N ARG A 38 7.44 -15.89 -0.98
CA ARG A 38 6.85 -16.89 -1.89
C ARG A 38 5.32 -16.83 -1.84
N ASN A 39 4.68 -17.27 -2.91
CA ASN A 39 3.22 -17.33 -2.95
C ASN A 39 2.67 -18.22 -1.83
N GLY A 40 1.64 -17.73 -1.15
CA GLY A 40 1.03 -18.43 -0.03
C GLY A 40 1.73 -18.28 1.32
N GLN A 41 2.80 -17.49 1.43
CA GLN A 41 3.51 -17.24 2.70
C GLN A 41 2.96 -16.05 3.49
N GLY A 42 1.74 -15.60 3.21
CA GLY A 42 1.02 -14.70 4.10
C GLY A 42 1.22 -13.20 3.85
N LYS A 43 1.71 -12.76 2.66
CA LYS A 43 1.85 -11.33 2.34
C LYS A 43 0.55 -10.54 2.58
N SER A 44 -0.53 -10.95 1.93
CA SER A 44 -1.85 -10.30 2.09
C SER A 44 -2.35 -10.43 3.52
N THR A 45 -2.12 -11.57 4.18
CA THR A 45 -2.48 -11.77 5.59
C THR A 45 -1.74 -10.78 6.50
N LEU A 46 -0.43 -10.54 6.26
CA LEU A 46 0.33 -9.55 7.01
C LEU A 46 -0.24 -8.14 6.83
N LEU A 47 -0.56 -7.76 5.60
CA LEU A 47 -1.16 -6.46 5.32
C LEU A 47 -2.56 -6.32 5.94
N ASP A 48 -3.38 -7.36 5.92
CA ASP A 48 -4.70 -7.36 6.56
C ASP A 48 -4.59 -7.24 8.08
N VAL A 49 -3.62 -7.92 8.70
CA VAL A 49 -3.33 -7.80 10.14
C VAL A 49 -2.83 -6.41 10.48
N ILE A 50 -1.91 -5.84 9.69
CA ILE A 50 -1.41 -4.46 9.86
C ILE A 50 -2.54 -3.44 9.72
N ALA A 51 -3.47 -3.65 8.79
CA ALA A 51 -4.63 -2.79 8.56
C ALA A 51 -5.76 -2.98 9.60
N GLY A 52 -5.61 -3.90 10.56
CA GLY A 52 -6.63 -4.23 11.55
C GLY A 52 -7.86 -4.95 10.99
N LYS A 53 -7.74 -5.56 9.81
CA LYS A 53 -8.82 -6.31 9.13
C LYS A 53 -8.83 -7.79 9.49
N ALA A 54 -7.72 -8.30 10.01
CA ALA A 54 -7.58 -9.69 10.44
C ALA A 54 -6.96 -9.77 11.83
N ASP A 55 -7.44 -10.72 12.63
CA ASP A 55 -6.90 -11.00 13.96
C ASP A 55 -5.57 -11.76 13.89
N TYR A 56 -4.80 -11.71 14.96
CA TYR A 56 -3.59 -12.48 15.15
C TYR A 56 -3.58 -13.15 16.54
N ARG A 57 -2.75 -14.20 16.69
CA ARG A 57 -2.75 -15.02 17.90
C ARG A 57 -1.97 -14.38 19.05
N SER A 58 -0.80 -13.83 18.73
CA SER A 58 0.11 -13.22 19.72
C SER A 58 1.06 -12.25 19.03
N GLY A 59 1.74 -11.45 19.82
CA GLY A 59 2.62 -10.38 19.37
C GLY A 59 2.00 -9.00 19.52
N THR A 60 2.69 -7.99 19.05
CA THR A 60 2.22 -6.60 19.08
C THR A 60 2.48 -5.90 17.75
N ILE A 61 1.56 -5.03 17.38
CA ILE A 61 1.69 -4.14 16.22
C ILE A 61 1.49 -2.72 16.72
N THR A 62 2.52 -1.91 16.56
CA THR A 62 2.52 -0.53 17.07
C THR A 62 2.79 0.43 15.92
N PHE A 63 1.87 1.37 15.71
CA PHE A 63 2.08 2.55 14.87
C PHE A 63 2.51 3.74 15.71
N ARG A 64 3.39 4.56 15.17
CA ARG A 64 3.69 5.87 15.75
C ARG A 64 2.44 6.72 15.81
N ARG A 65 2.22 7.38 16.95
CA ARG A 65 1.09 8.31 17.12
C ARG A 65 1.28 9.56 16.25
N GLY A 66 0.16 10.06 15.71
CA GLY A 66 0.12 11.33 14.99
C GLY A 66 0.58 11.28 13.53
N ILE A 67 0.91 10.11 12.98
CA ILE A 67 1.19 9.96 11.55
C ILE A 67 -0.08 9.68 10.76
N ARG A 68 -0.14 10.20 9.54
CA ARG A 68 -1.20 9.88 8.57
C ARG A 68 -0.79 8.64 7.79
N THR A 69 -1.53 7.56 7.96
CA THR A 69 -1.30 6.31 7.22
C THR A 69 -2.37 6.12 6.15
N ALA A 70 -1.97 5.88 4.92
CA ALA A 70 -2.85 5.48 3.83
C ALA A 70 -2.51 4.07 3.36
N TYR A 71 -3.53 3.36 2.92
CA TYR A 71 -3.43 1.96 2.56
C TYR A 71 -4.14 1.67 1.23
N LEU A 72 -3.40 1.14 0.26
CA LEU A 72 -3.97 0.61 -0.97
C LEU A 72 -4.24 -0.88 -0.81
N VAL A 73 -5.50 -1.24 -0.65
CA VAL A 73 -5.95 -2.64 -0.56
C VAL A 73 -6.00 -3.31 -1.94
N GLN A 74 -5.89 -4.63 -1.95
CA GLN A 74 -5.96 -5.41 -3.18
C GLN A 74 -7.32 -5.27 -3.88
N THR A 75 -8.41 -5.22 -3.13
CA THR A 75 -9.77 -5.04 -3.65
C THR A 75 -10.41 -3.82 -2.99
N PRO A 76 -10.39 -2.65 -3.65
CA PRO A 76 -10.97 -1.43 -3.10
C PRO A 76 -12.50 -1.49 -3.07
N VAL A 77 -13.08 -0.88 -2.03
CA VAL A 77 -14.53 -0.72 -1.87
C VAL A 77 -14.82 0.78 -1.78
N PHE A 78 -15.80 1.23 -2.56
CA PHE A 78 -16.19 2.61 -2.62
C PHE A 78 -17.65 2.81 -2.16
N PRO A 79 -18.05 4.04 -1.76
CA PRO A 79 -19.43 4.36 -1.44
C PRO A 79 -20.34 4.10 -2.64
N LYS A 80 -21.54 3.55 -2.38
CA LYS A 80 -22.55 3.37 -3.43
C LYS A 80 -22.98 4.71 -4.02
N GLY A 81 -23.10 4.75 -5.34
CA GLY A 81 -23.53 5.96 -6.07
C GLY A 81 -22.44 7.02 -6.26
N ALA A 82 -21.20 6.75 -5.82
CA ALA A 82 -20.08 7.64 -6.11
C ALA A 82 -19.69 7.57 -7.60
N ASN A 83 -19.17 8.67 -8.13
CA ASN A 83 -18.41 8.69 -9.37
C ASN A 83 -16.90 8.69 -9.07
N VAL A 84 -16.07 8.61 -10.11
CA VAL A 84 -14.61 8.58 -10.00
C VAL A 84 -14.07 9.74 -9.15
N LEU A 85 -14.52 10.96 -9.40
CA LEU A 85 -14.02 12.14 -8.69
C LEU A 85 -14.45 12.15 -7.23
N THR A 86 -15.72 11.90 -6.94
CA THR A 86 -16.24 11.88 -5.56
C THR A 86 -15.72 10.70 -4.75
N ALA A 87 -15.41 9.59 -5.38
CA ALA A 87 -14.73 8.46 -4.72
C ALA A 87 -13.30 8.80 -4.36
N CYS A 88 -12.59 9.53 -5.22
CA CYS A 88 -11.21 9.96 -4.97
C CYS A 88 -11.13 11.09 -3.93
N CYS A 89 -12.02 12.09 -4.06
CA CYS A 89 -12.05 13.28 -3.21
C CYS A 89 -13.53 13.60 -2.87
N PRO A 90 -14.04 13.14 -1.72
CA PRO A 90 -15.41 13.42 -1.30
C PRO A 90 -15.64 14.86 -0.85
N GLU A 91 -14.58 15.61 -0.64
CA GLU A 91 -14.61 17.01 -0.24
C GLU A 91 -14.83 17.94 -1.44
N SER A 92 -15.51 19.08 -1.21
CA SER A 92 -15.83 20.06 -2.25
C SER A 92 -14.84 21.23 -2.33
N ASP A 93 -13.64 21.06 -1.83
CA ASP A 93 -12.56 22.06 -1.87
C ASP A 93 -11.94 22.12 -3.27
N ASP A 94 -11.90 23.30 -3.89
CA ASP A 94 -11.47 23.47 -5.27
C ASP A 94 -9.99 23.06 -5.49
N GLU A 95 -9.11 23.31 -4.52
CA GLU A 95 -7.70 22.93 -4.60
C GLU A 95 -7.55 21.39 -4.54
N LYS A 96 -8.27 20.75 -3.62
CA LYS A 96 -8.29 19.29 -3.53
C LYS A 96 -8.91 18.63 -4.76
N LEU A 97 -9.98 19.20 -5.30
CA LEU A 97 -10.60 18.72 -6.54
C LEU A 97 -9.66 18.84 -7.74
N LEU A 98 -8.92 19.94 -7.85
CA LEU A 98 -7.91 20.10 -8.91
C LEU A 98 -6.82 19.04 -8.78
N ARG A 99 -6.30 18.82 -7.58
CA ARG A 99 -5.30 17.80 -7.31
C ARG A 99 -5.81 16.37 -7.61
N ALA A 100 -7.05 16.07 -7.21
CA ALA A 100 -7.68 14.79 -7.50
C ALA A 100 -7.77 14.53 -9.01
N ARG A 101 -8.20 15.54 -9.79
CA ARG A 101 -8.24 15.45 -11.26
C ARG A 101 -6.86 15.23 -11.86
N GLN A 102 -5.84 15.92 -11.37
CA GLN A 102 -4.46 15.73 -11.83
C GLN A 102 -3.97 14.30 -11.56
N LEU A 103 -4.17 13.77 -10.35
CA LEU A 103 -3.78 12.41 -9.98
C LEU A 103 -4.53 11.36 -10.81
N LEU A 104 -5.86 11.51 -10.93
CA LEU A 104 -6.69 10.60 -11.73
C LEU A 104 -6.27 10.59 -13.20
N THR A 105 -5.97 11.74 -13.78
CA THR A 105 -5.47 11.85 -15.15
C THR A 105 -4.13 11.12 -15.30
N LYS A 106 -3.18 11.35 -14.38
CA LYS A 106 -1.87 10.68 -14.37
C LYS A 106 -1.98 9.16 -14.21
N LEU A 107 -2.97 8.71 -13.46
CA LEU A 107 -3.27 7.30 -13.25
C LEU A 107 -4.16 6.70 -14.36
N GLY A 108 -4.43 7.44 -15.43
CA GLY A 108 -5.17 6.94 -16.59
C GLY A 108 -6.66 6.73 -16.37
N VAL A 109 -7.29 7.53 -15.48
CA VAL A 109 -8.73 7.54 -15.22
C VAL A 109 -9.28 8.97 -15.39
N PRO A 110 -9.32 9.49 -16.62
CA PRO A 110 -9.69 10.88 -16.89
C PRO A 110 -11.21 11.13 -16.92
N ASP A 111 -12.04 10.08 -16.94
CA ASP A 111 -13.50 10.20 -16.92
C ASP A 111 -13.99 10.35 -15.47
N PHE A 112 -14.03 11.58 -14.99
CA PHE A 112 -14.30 11.91 -13.59
C PHE A 112 -15.75 11.67 -13.16
N ASP A 113 -16.68 11.73 -14.10
CA ASP A 113 -18.11 11.58 -13.84
C ASP A 113 -18.58 10.12 -13.98
N LYS A 114 -17.72 9.25 -14.46
CA LYS A 114 -18.04 7.82 -14.62
C LYS A 114 -18.43 7.20 -13.28
N PRO A 115 -19.58 6.51 -13.20
CA PRO A 115 -19.98 5.78 -11.99
C PRO A 115 -18.95 4.74 -11.59
N ILE A 116 -18.68 4.65 -10.27
CA ILE A 116 -17.63 3.78 -9.75
C ILE A 116 -17.91 2.29 -9.97
N ASP A 117 -19.18 1.91 -10.00
CA ASP A 117 -19.65 0.53 -10.26
C ASP A 117 -19.48 0.07 -11.72
N GLN A 118 -19.20 1.02 -12.63
CA GLN A 118 -18.91 0.74 -14.04
C GLN A 118 -17.42 0.65 -14.36
N LEU A 119 -16.56 0.77 -13.36
CA LEU A 119 -15.12 0.65 -13.54
C LEU A 119 -14.69 -0.82 -13.65
N SER A 120 -13.68 -1.07 -14.48
CA SER A 120 -12.93 -2.32 -14.39
C SER A 120 -12.19 -2.41 -13.05
N GLY A 121 -11.83 -3.63 -12.62
CA GLY A 121 -11.03 -3.82 -11.41
C GLY A 121 -9.73 -3.02 -11.41
N GLY A 122 -9.05 -2.93 -12.55
CA GLY A 122 -7.85 -2.12 -12.72
C GLY A 122 -8.11 -0.62 -12.57
N GLN A 123 -9.19 -0.11 -13.18
CA GLN A 123 -9.60 1.30 -13.02
C GLN A 123 -9.97 1.62 -11.56
N ALA A 124 -10.72 0.74 -10.91
CA ALA A 124 -11.07 0.90 -9.49
C ALA A 124 -9.82 0.97 -8.60
N LYS A 125 -8.81 0.14 -8.88
CA LYS A 125 -7.53 0.18 -8.15
C LYS A 125 -6.76 1.48 -8.37
N ARG A 126 -6.77 2.02 -9.59
CA ARG A 126 -6.15 3.33 -9.90
C ARG A 126 -6.85 4.47 -9.15
N VAL A 127 -8.17 4.44 -9.05
CA VAL A 127 -8.94 5.42 -8.24
C VAL A 127 -8.59 5.29 -6.76
N ALA A 128 -8.49 4.07 -6.22
CA ALA A 128 -8.08 3.83 -4.84
C ALA A 128 -6.65 4.32 -4.56
N LEU A 129 -5.74 4.15 -5.51
CA LEU A 129 -4.39 4.70 -5.41
C LEU A 129 -4.41 6.23 -5.39
N ALA A 130 -5.17 6.87 -6.28
CA ALA A 130 -5.37 8.32 -6.26
C ALA A 130 -5.93 8.78 -4.90
N GLN A 131 -6.94 8.10 -4.37
CA GLN A 131 -7.54 8.39 -3.06
C GLN A 131 -6.51 8.28 -1.92
N ALA A 132 -5.65 7.25 -1.94
CA ALA A 132 -4.59 7.08 -0.95
C ALA A 132 -3.56 8.23 -1.01
N LEU A 133 -3.16 8.66 -2.21
CA LEU A 133 -2.22 9.76 -2.41
C LEU A 133 -2.83 11.12 -2.07
N MET A 134 -4.15 11.29 -2.23
CA MET A 134 -4.87 12.50 -1.82
C MET A 134 -4.82 12.77 -0.32
N GLN A 135 -4.67 11.72 0.49
CA GLN A 135 -4.57 11.85 1.94
C GLN A 135 -3.24 12.46 2.40
N GLU A 136 -2.29 12.68 1.50
CA GLU A 136 -0.93 13.15 1.82
C GLU A 136 -0.30 12.36 2.97
N PRO A 137 -0.18 11.04 2.83
CA PRO A 137 0.23 10.19 3.94
C PRO A 137 1.69 10.44 4.31
N ASP A 138 1.99 10.33 5.61
CA ASP A 138 3.35 10.22 6.11
C ASP A 138 3.88 8.78 5.91
N PHE A 139 2.95 7.80 5.97
CA PHE A 139 3.21 6.39 5.75
C PHE A 139 2.21 5.78 4.76
N LEU A 140 2.72 5.28 3.65
CA LEU A 140 1.93 4.66 2.58
C LEU A 140 2.18 3.16 2.51
N ILE A 141 1.11 2.38 2.53
CA ILE A 141 1.15 0.92 2.41
C ILE A 141 0.49 0.52 1.09
N LEU A 142 1.23 -0.17 0.23
CA LEU A 142 0.79 -0.55 -1.10
C LEU A 142 0.81 -2.08 -1.28
N ASP A 143 -0.33 -2.65 -1.71
CA ASP A 143 -0.45 -4.06 -2.08
C ASP A 143 -0.51 -4.20 -3.59
N GLU A 144 0.57 -4.72 -4.20
CA GLU A 144 0.73 -4.94 -5.63
C GLU A 144 0.30 -3.71 -6.48
N PRO A 145 0.94 -2.54 -6.30
CA PRO A 145 0.45 -1.28 -6.84
C PRO A 145 0.50 -1.21 -8.38
N THR A 146 1.40 -1.94 -9.02
CA THR A 146 1.59 -1.93 -10.49
C THR A 146 0.70 -2.91 -11.22
N ASN A 147 0.00 -3.80 -10.53
CA ASN A 147 -0.92 -4.74 -11.17
C ASN A 147 -2.01 -3.97 -11.93
N HIS A 148 -2.19 -4.32 -13.20
CA HIS A 148 -3.15 -3.69 -14.13
C HIS A 148 -2.83 -2.23 -14.51
N LEU A 149 -1.60 -1.76 -14.27
CA LEU A 149 -1.10 -0.50 -14.81
C LEU A 149 -0.43 -0.76 -16.18
N ASP A 150 -0.57 0.19 -17.10
CA ASP A 150 0.27 0.24 -18.29
C ASP A 150 1.66 0.80 -17.95
N VAL A 151 2.56 0.74 -18.91
CA VAL A 151 3.97 1.13 -18.73
C VAL A 151 4.09 2.61 -18.33
N GLU A 152 3.35 3.50 -18.97
CA GLU A 152 3.41 4.95 -18.72
C GLU A 152 2.97 5.30 -17.29
N VAL A 153 1.88 4.69 -16.82
CA VAL A 153 1.37 4.90 -15.46
C VAL A 153 2.31 4.29 -14.42
N THR A 154 2.91 3.14 -14.74
CA THR A 154 3.91 2.49 -13.87
C THR A 154 5.14 3.38 -13.69
N GLU A 155 5.72 3.89 -14.79
CA GLU A 155 6.87 4.80 -14.75
C GLU A 155 6.56 6.07 -13.97
N TRP A 156 5.39 6.66 -14.17
CA TRP A 156 4.97 7.82 -13.40
C TRP A 156 4.89 7.51 -11.90
N LEU A 157 4.32 6.36 -11.51
CA LEU A 157 4.22 5.96 -10.11
C LEU A 157 5.60 5.74 -9.48
N GLU A 158 6.51 5.11 -10.21
CA GLU A 158 7.89 4.91 -9.78
C GLU A 158 8.59 6.23 -9.50
N ASP A 159 8.50 7.19 -10.43
CA ASP A 159 9.08 8.53 -10.28
C ASP A 159 8.46 9.26 -9.08
N TYR A 160 7.14 9.20 -8.94
CA TYR A 160 6.44 9.81 -7.81
C TYR A 160 6.90 9.23 -6.47
N LEU A 161 6.94 7.91 -6.34
CA LEU A 161 7.36 7.24 -5.12
C LEU A 161 8.84 7.51 -4.81
N THR A 162 9.70 7.52 -5.83
CA THR A 162 11.14 7.78 -5.67
C THR A 162 11.41 9.21 -5.21
N ALA A 163 10.73 10.20 -5.80
CA ALA A 163 10.90 11.61 -5.47
C ALA A 163 10.27 12.01 -4.13
N SER A 164 9.27 11.27 -3.66
CA SER A 164 8.54 11.57 -2.43
C SER A 164 9.39 11.33 -1.18
N ARG A 165 9.11 12.09 -0.10
CA ARG A 165 9.71 11.90 1.23
C ARG A 165 8.90 10.99 2.14
N LEU A 166 7.82 10.40 1.63
CA LEU A 166 6.95 9.51 2.40
C LEU A 166 7.71 8.23 2.83
N THR A 167 7.27 7.67 3.94
CA THR A 167 7.65 6.31 4.34
C THR A 167 6.78 5.33 3.56
N LEU A 168 7.39 4.29 3.00
CA LEU A 168 6.69 3.33 2.13
C LEU A 168 6.87 1.90 2.64
N PHE A 169 5.77 1.15 2.67
CA PHE A 169 5.78 -0.29 2.79
C PHE A 169 5.02 -0.90 1.62
N MET A 170 5.69 -1.64 0.77
CA MET A 170 5.14 -2.11 -0.48
C MET A 170 5.32 -3.61 -0.64
N VAL A 171 4.22 -4.29 -0.96
CA VAL A 171 4.24 -5.69 -1.38
C VAL A 171 4.15 -5.72 -2.89
N THR A 172 5.12 -6.33 -3.55
CA THR A 172 5.09 -6.54 -5.00
C THR A 172 5.98 -7.67 -5.45
N HIS A 173 5.67 -8.23 -6.60
CA HIS A 173 6.52 -9.18 -7.33
C HIS A 173 7.36 -8.49 -8.42
N ASP A 174 7.11 -7.20 -8.65
CA ASP A 174 7.84 -6.40 -9.62
C ASP A 174 9.23 -6.03 -9.07
N ARG A 175 10.24 -6.78 -9.51
CA ARG A 175 11.63 -6.56 -9.07
C ARG A 175 12.18 -5.22 -9.52
N TYR A 176 11.77 -4.75 -10.69
CA TYR A 176 12.23 -3.47 -11.22
C TYR A 176 11.74 -2.30 -10.34
N LEU A 177 10.46 -2.34 -9.96
CA LEU A 177 9.89 -1.38 -9.02
C LEU A 177 10.60 -1.42 -7.66
N LEU A 178 10.89 -2.62 -7.15
CA LEU A 178 11.63 -2.78 -5.88
C LEU A 178 13.02 -2.17 -5.95
N ASP A 179 13.78 -2.47 -7.00
CA ASP A 179 15.15 -1.97 -7.16
C ASP A 179 15.21 -0.46 -7.35
N ARG A 180 14.18 0.11 -7.98
CA ARG A 180 14.14 1.55 -8.29
C ARG A 180 13.64 2.40 -7.12
N VAL A 181 12.69 1.91 -6.36
CA VAL A 181 11.98 2.67 -5.32
C VAL A 181 12.47 2.35 -3.92
N CYS A 182 12.74 1.07 -3.62
CA CYS A 182 13.00 0.63 -2.27
C CYS A 182 14.49 0.74 -1.89
N ASN A 183 14.75 1.21 -0.68
CA ASN A 183 16.10 1.23 -0.09
C ASN A 183 16.32 0.08 0.90
N ARG A 184 15.29 -0.71 1.17
CA ARG A 184 15.34 -1.88 2.03
C ARG A 184 14.33 -2.92 1.57
N ILE A 185 14.74 -4.19 1.59
CA ILE A 185 13.89 -5.34 1.28
C ILE A 185 13.71 -6.17 2.53
N ILE A 186 12.49 -6.58 2.81
CA ILE A 186 12.17 -7.59 3.82
C ILE A 186 11.67 -8.83 3.08
N GLU A 187 12.27 -9.97 3.37
CA GLU A 187 11.84 -11.27 2.87
C GLU A 187 11.19 -12.06 4.00
N ILE A 188 10.00 -12.60 3.73
CA ILE A 188 9.38 -13.59 4.62
C ILE A 188 9.72 -14.97 4.07
N ASP A 189 10.49 -15.73 4.85
CA ASP A 189 10.79 -17.11 4.59
C ASP A 189 10.75 -17.90 5.91
N ASP A 190 10.26 -19.13 5.86
CA ASP A 190 10.11 -20.02 7.03
C ASP A 190 9.47 -19.30 8.25
N PHE A 191 8.33 -18.60 7.99
CA PHE A 191 7.52 -17.86 8.98
C PHE A 191 8.17 -16.65 9.65
N ARG A 192 9.40 -16.28 9.24
CA ARG A 192 10.21 -15.18 9.82
C ARG A 192 10.53 -14.12 8.78
N ALA A 193 10.87 -12.93 9.26
CA ALA A 193 11.29 -11.81 8.42
C ALA A 193 12.81 -11.67 8.43
N TYR A 194 13.39 -11.56 7.24
CA TYR A 194 14.82 -11.28 7.01
C TYR A 194 14.92 -9.92 6.29
N SER A 195 15.85 -9.09 6.73
CA SER A 195 15.98 -7.73 6.20
C SER A 195 17.30 -7.56 5.47
N TYR A 196 17.22 -6.98 4.26
CA TYR A 196 18.35 -6.67 3.40
C TYR A 196 18.31 -5.19 3.01
N ILE A 197 19.45 -4.52 2.99
CA ILE A 197 19.56 -3.16 2.47
C ILE A 197 19.75 -3.27 0.96
N SER A 198 18.85 -2.64 0.19
CA SER A 198 19.03 -2.47 -1.26
C SER A 198 20.12 -1.43 -1.51
N ARG A 199 21.04 -1.71 -2.41
CA ARG A 199 22.14 -0.80 -2.79
C ARG A 199 21.74 0.08 -3.94
#